data_4bdbd4ddbd7e0b6a68741c40d6482619
#
_entry.id   4bdbd4ddbd7e0b6a68741c40d6482619
#
_cell.length_a   1.000
_cell.length_b   1.000
_cell.length_c   1.000
_cell.angle_alpha   90.00
_cell.angle_beta   90.00
_cell.angle_gamma   90.00
#
_symmetry.space_group_name_H-M   'P 1'
#
loop_
_entity.id
_entity.type
_entity.pdbx_description
1 polymer ?
#
loop_
_entity_poly.entity_id
_entity_poly.type
_entity_poly.pdbx_seq_one_letter_code
_entity_poly.pdbx_strand_id
1 'polypeptide(L)'
;MSIQIRPSVTNPTIADIYTEISDGRLILKPDFQRKFVWTHEHQEAFIDTILKGLPFPEIYVCEGELDIKKLRTTKLVIDGQQRLTTIRNYIDGKSEKPFTNIPAFDSLDSQQKNDFVKYQLVVRDLGQIDDATTREIFRRINLTKFKLDDIEIHNAVYDGHFISAAKDILNHVSFEDYGVLKESELTRMADLYFILLIMTTLENGGYFAQDREIEPIVAKYNDEYPNKKHMISQIIKVFAIIKDLDLPADSMWFRKSNFLTITVELAKNINKIPNDLRERLIKFENNVMENKLNTESPYYKYYSYMFQGTHSRSARVTRGEQFEE
;
A
#
# COMPACT_ATOMS: atom_id res chain seq x y z
N MET A 1 0.10 -28.83 14.63
CA MET A 1 0.05 -28.53 16.08
C MET A 1 -0.50 -27.12 16.23
N SER A 2 -1.52 -26.89 17.07
CA SER A 2 -1.99 -25.52 17.36
C SER A 2 -0.94 -24.84 18.24
N ILE A 3 -0.31 -23.80 17.75
CA ILE A 3 0.62 -22.98 18.54
C ILE A 3 -0.24 -22.18 19.52
N GLN A 4 -0.13 -22.48 20.81
CA GLN A 4 -0.78 -21.72 21.86
C GLN A 4 0.19 -20.65 22.35
N ILE A 5 0.07 -19.44 21.80
CA ILE A 5 0.86 -18.27 22.24
C ILE A 5 0.27 -17.77 23.57
N ARG A 6 1.12 -17.50 24.55
CA ARG A 6 0.75 -16.89 25.83
C ARG A 6 1.43 -15.53 25.96
N PRO A 7 0.80 -14.44 25.46
CA PRO A 7 1.38 -13.12 25.51
C PRO A 7 1.62 -12.66 26.95
N SER A 8 2.79 -12.13 27.24
CA SER A 8 3.00 -11.36 28.47
C SER A 8 2.49 -9.93 28.27
N VAL A 9 2.02 -9.31 29.33
CA VAL A 9 1.55 -7.91 29.32
C VAL A 9 2.45 -7.09 30.21
N THR A 10 2.93 -5.97 29.66
CA THR A 10 3.72 -4.98 30.40
C THR A 10 3.14 -3.59 30.17
N ASN A 11 3.42 -2.69 31.11
CA ASN A 11 2.94 -1.31 31.03
C ASN A 11 4.13 -0.32 31.09
N PRO A 12 5.02 -0.33 30.09
CA PRO A 12 6.11 0.64 30.03
C PRO A 12 5.57 2.05 29.84
N THR A 13 6.34 3.04 30.29
CA THR A 13 6.06 4.45 30.03
C THR A 13 6.46 4.85 28.61
N ILE A 14 5.96 6.00 28.15
CA ILE A 14 6.44 6.60 26.89
C ILE A 14 7.96 6.80 26.94
N ALA A 15 8.53 7.22 28.08
CA ALA A 15 9.96 7.40 28.24
C ALA A 15 10.74 6.09 28.01
N ASP A 16 10.23 4.96 28.56
CA ASP A 16 10.88 3.65 28.38
C ASP A 16 10.86 3.24 26.90
N ILE A 17 9.69 3.32 26.27
CA ILE A 17 9.52 2.98 24.85
C ILE A 17 10.34 3.88 23.93
N TYR A 18 10.36 5.19 24.19
CA TYR A 18 11.19 6.13 23.42
C TYR A 18 12.68 5.77 23.51
N THR A 19 13.14 5.40 24.69
CA THR A 19 14.53 4.95 24.90
C THR A 19 14.80 3.65 24.14
N GLU A 20 13.90 2.66 24.20
CA GLU A 20 14.06 1.41 23.44
C GLU A 20 14.11 1.62 21.93
N ILE A 21 13.31 2.56 21.41
CA ILE A 21 13.33 2.93 19.98
C ILE A 21 14.64 3.62 19.63
N SER A 22 15.07 4.59 20.45
CA SER A 22 16.29 5.38 20.21
C SER A 22 17.56 4.52 20.26
N ASP A 23 17.60 3.54 21.15
CA ASP A 23 18.70 2.55 21.27
C ASP A 23 18.65 1.48 20.16
N GLY A 24 17.60 1.44 19.33
CA GLY A 24 17.39 0.39 18.33
C GLY A 24 17.09 -0.97 18.94
N ARG A 25 16.58 -1.03 20.16
CA ARG A 25 16.09 -2.26 20.81
C ARG A 25 14.67 -2.58 20.39
N LEU A 26 13.84 -1.57 20.14
CA LEU A 26 12.50 -1.71 19.60
C LEU A 26 12.48 -1.20 18.15
N ILE A 27 12.28 -2.11 17.21
CA ILE A 27 12.25 -1.85 15.78
C ILE A 27 10.80 -1.58 15.35
N LEU A 28 10.54 -0.34 14.89
CA LEU A 28 9.20 0.10 14.54
C LEU A 28 8.72 -0.40 13.18
N LYS A 29 9.65 -0.69 12.25
CA LYS A 29 9.32 -1.02 10.86
C LYS A 29 9.94 -2.35 10.46
N PRO A 30 9.28 -3.49 10.73
CA PRO A 30 9.62 -4.75 10.07
C PRO A 30 9.39 -4.65 8.56
N ASP A 31 10.13 -5.44 7.78
CA ASP A 31 10.15 -5.39 6.31
C ASP A 31 8.79 -5.64 5.64
N PHE A 32 7.86 -6.28 6.35
CA PHE A 32 6.50 -6.59 5.86
C PHE A 32 5.44 -5.53 6.18
N GLN A 33 5.80 -4.45 6.91
CA GLN A 33 4.83 -3.42 7.27
C GLN A 33 4.83 -2.23 6.30
N ARG A 34 3.63 -1.61 6.18
CA ARG A 34 3.39 -0.46 5.31
C ARG A 34 4.20 0.78 5.70
N LYS A 35 4.33 1.73 4.75
CA LYS A 35 4.80 3.09 5.02
C LYS A 35 3.89 3.77 6.05
N PHE A 36 4.39 4.82 6.70
CA PHE A 36 3.59 5.65 7.59
C PHE A 36 2.41 6.27 6.83
N VAL A 37 1.17 6.06 7.32
CA VAL A 37 -0.06 6.41 6.58
C VAL A 37 -1.02 7.31 7.37
N TRP A 38 -0.75 7.57 8.65
CA TRP A 38 -1.61 8.45 9.42
C TRP A 38 -1.54 9.87 8.89
N THR A 39 -2.71 10.45 8.57
CA THR A 39 -2.81 11.86 8.22
C THR A 39 -2.39 12.73 9.40
N HIS A 40 -2.09 13.98 9.14
CA HIS A 40 -1.75 14.95 10.17
C HIS A 40 -2.83 15.05 11.26
N GLU A 41 -4.11 15.05 10.87
CA GLU A 41 -5.25 15.07 11.80
C GLU A 41 -5.31 13.82 12.68
N HIS A 42 -5.03 12.63 12.13
CA HIS A 42 -4.97 11.39 12.92
C HIS A 42 -3.84 11.43 13.95
N GLN A 43 -2.67 11.97 13.57
CA GLN A 43 -1.54 12.13 14.48
C GLN A 43 -1.87 13.10 15.60
N GLU A 44 -2.46 14.26 15.26
CA GLU A 44 -2.85 15.28 16.23
C GLU A 44 -3.89 14.75 17.23
N ALA A 45 -4.97 14.11 16.74
CA ALA A 45 -6.00 13.51 17.59
C ALA A 45 -5.43 12.43 18.52
N PHE A 46 -4.44 11.66 18.06
CA PHE A 46 -3.80 10.64 18.88
C PHE A 46 -2.92 11.25 19.98
N ILE A 47 -2.13 12.27 19.68
CA ILE A 47 -1.35 12.99 20.69
C ILE A 47 -2.26 13.70 21.71
N ASP A 48 -3.35 14.32 21.25
CA ASP A 48 -4.38 14.91 22.12
C ASP A 48 -4.98 13.88 23.10
N THR A 49 -5.21 12.65 22.61
CA THR A 49 -5.66 11.53 23.46
C THR A 49 -4.69 11.24 24.59
N ILE A 50 -3.39 11.23 24.31
CA ILE A 50 -2.34 11.01 25.34
C ILE A 50 -2.25 12.20 26.31
N LEU A 51 -2.27 13.43 25.79
CA LEU A 51 -2.22 14.65 26.61
C LEU A 51 -3.41 14.75 27.59
N LYS A 52 -4.56 14.19 27.20
CA LYS A 52 -5.76 14.07 28.03
C LYS A 52 -5.76 12.86 28.97
N GLY A 53 -4.74 12.03 28.93
CA GLY A 53 -4.66 10.79 29.72
C GLY A 53 -5.69 9.73 29.36
N LEU A 54 -6.27 9.80 28.15
CA LEU A 54 -7.30 8.88 27.67
C LEU A 54 -6.67 7.57 27.14
N PRO A 55 -7.34 6.41 27.28
CA PRO A 55 -6.81 5.14 26.81
C PRO A 55 -6.83 5.03 25.29
N PHE A 56 -5.87 4.30 24.75
CA PHE A 56 -5.82 3.89 23.34
C PHE A 56 -5.48 2.40 23.19
N PRO A 57 -5.67 1.78 22.01
CA PRO A 57 -5.42 0.35 21.81
C PRO A 57 -3.98 -0.05 22.10
N GLU A 58 -3.81 -1.26 22.65
CA GLU A 58 -2.53 -1.86 23.03
C GLU A 58 -1.56 -2.04 21.85
N ILE A 59 -0.27 -2.12 22.17
CA ILE A 59 0.84 -2.36 21.23
C ILE A 59 1.18 -3.85 21.27
N TYR A 60 1.46 -4.46 20.12
CA TYR A 60 1.92 -5.84 20.01
C TYR A 60 3.35 -5.91 19.53
N VAL A 61 4.19 -6.65 20.23
CA VAL A 61 5.60 -6.87 19.89
C VAL A 61 5.94 -8.35 19.90
N CYS A 62 6.98 -8.75 19.18
CA CYS A 62 7.59 -10.07 19.30
C CYS A 62 9.11 -9.92 19.45
N GLU A 63 9.75 -11.02 19.83
CA GLU A 63 11.20 -11.11 19.87
C GLU A 63 11.78 -11.07 18.46
N GLY A 64 12.78 -10.22 18.25
CA GLY A 64 13.52 -10.09 17.01
C GLY A 64 14.88 -10.80 17.08
N GLU A 65 15.81 -10.39 16.25
CA GLU A 65 17.14 -10.98 16.19
C GLU A 65 17.99 -10.66 17.43
N LEU A 66 18.85 -11.61 17.81
CA LEU A 66 19.86 -11.41 18.84
C LEU A 66 21.07 -10.66 18.24
N ASP A 67 21.30 -9.43 18.69
CA ASP A 67 22.54 -8.70 18.39
C ASP A 67 23.67 -9.26 19.28
N ILE A 68 24.41 -10.25 18.75
CA ILE A 68 25.52 -10.91 19.46
C ILE A 68 26.62 -9.92 19.84
N LYS A 69 26.85 -8.87 19.03
CA LYS A 69 27.88 -7.87 19.31
C LYS A 69 27.55 -7.01 20.53
N LYS A 70 26.29 -6.69 20.69
CA LYS A 70 25.78 -5.88 21.79
C LYS A 70 25.17 -6.71 22.91
N LEU A 71 25.18 -8.05 22.80
CA LEU A 71 24.60 -9.02 23.74
C LEU A 71 23.17 -8.64 24.14
N ARG A 72 22.32 -8.28 23.16
CA ARG A 72 20.95 -7.88 23.41
C ARG A 72 19.98 -8.41 22.34
N THR A 73 18.80 -8.78 22.76
CA THR A 73 17.69 -9.13 21.89
C THR A 73 16.97 -7.88 21.44
N THR A 74 16.62 -7.80 20.16
CA THR A 74 15.75 -6.77 19.64
C THR A 74 14.29 -7.19 19.77
N LYS A 75 13.36 -6.25 19.69
CA LYS A 75 11.93 -6.48 19.58
C LYS A 75 11.40 -5.86 18.32
N LEU A 76 10.44 -6.52 17.69
CA LEU A 76 9.76 -6.04 16.48
C LEU A 76 8.34 -5.64 16.82
N VAL A 77 7.90 -4.47 16.36
CA VAL A 77 6.52 -4.03 16.52
C VAL A 77 5.64 -4.71 15.47
N ILE A 78 4.68 -5.51 15.92
CA ILE A 78 3.70 -6.18 15.05
C ILE A 78 2.47 -5.28 14.81
N ASP A 79 1.96 -4.64 15.87
CA ASP A 79 0.90 -3.62 15.75
C ASP A 79 1.19 -2.45 16.67
N GLY A 80 0.89 -1.24 16.22
CA GLY A 80 1.15 0.03 16.92
C GLY A 80 2.26 0.87 16.31
N GLN A 81 2.82 0.49 15.16
CA GLN A 81 3.87 1.24 14.47
C GLN A 81 3.50 2.72 14.29
N GLN A 82 2.29 3.01 13.78
CA GLN A 82 1.82 4.38 13.54
C GLN A 82 1.80 5.19 14.85
N ARG A 83 1.29 4.58 15.91
CA ARG A 83 1.22 5.18 17.26
C ARG A 83 2.60 5.52 17.81
N LEU A 84 3.51 4.55 17.80
CA LEU A 84 4.86 4.74 18.32
C LEU A 84 5.68 5.70 17.47
N THR A 85 5.52 5.68 16.16
CA THR A 85 6.16 6.64 15.25
C THR A 85 5.66 8.06 15.52
N THR A 86 4.34 8.23 15.74
CA THR A 86 3.75 9.54 16.06
C THR A 86 4.26 10.07 17.39
N ILE A 87 4.34 9.23 18.44
CA ILE A 87 4.91 9.61 19.75
C ILE A 87 6.37 10.07 19.58
N ARG A 88 7.19 9.28 18.89
CA ARG A 88 8.60 9.62 18.64
C ARG A 88 8.73 10.94 17.89
N ASN A 89 8.00 11.10 16.78
CA ASN A 89 8.08 12.30 15.97
C ASN A 89 7.59 13.55 16.72
N TYR A 90 6.58 13.41 17.59
CA TYR A 90 6.11 14.49 18.44
C TYR A 90 7.18 14.95 19.44
N ILE A 91 7.84 14.01 20.13
CA ILE A 91 8.94 14.31 21.07
C ILE A 91 10.12 14.93 20.33
N ASP A 92 10.49 14.40 19.15
CA ASP A 92 11.62 14.85 18.34
C ASP A 92 11.36 16.18 17.61
N GLY A 93 10.13 16.69 17.60
CA GLY A 93 9.75 17.87 16.81
C GLY A 93 9.81 17.61 15.29
N LYS A 94 9.66 16.34 14.85
CA LYS A 94 9.78 15.91 13.45
C LYS A 94 8.42 15.68 12.77
N SER A 95 7.37 16.34 13.22
CA SER A 95 6.09 16.34 12.50
C SER A 95 6.23 17.10 11.18
N GLU A 96 5.65 16.58 10.08
CA GLU A 96 5.74 17.20 8.74
C GLU A 96 5.20 18.64 8.73
N LYS A 97 4.20 18.91 9.56
CA LYS A 97 3.60 20.23 9.77
C LYS A 97 3.38 20.46 11.27
N PRO A 98 3.39 21.71 11.74
CA PRO A 98 2.99 22.02 13.12
C PRO A 98 1.53 21.57 13.37
N PHE A 99 1.27 21.00 14.53
CA PHE A 99 -0.09 20.70 14.96
C PHE A 99 -0.87 21.99 15.22
N THR A 100 -2.15 21.98 14.93
CA THR A 100 -3.00 23.17 14.98
C THR A 100 -3.72 23.30 16.32
N ASN A 101 -4.17 22.17 16.87
CA ASN A 101 -5.04 22.13 18.04
C ASN A 101 -4.33 21.67 19.32
N ILE A 102 -3.07 21.26 19.22
CA ILE A 102 -2.25 20.86 20.37
C ILE A 102 -0.91 21.60 20.35
N PRO A 103 -0.32 21.90 21.53
CA PRO A 103 0.99 22.51 21.61
C PRO A 103 2.10 21.57 21.10
N ALA A 104 3.20 22.11 20.61
CA ALA A 104 4.39 21.32 20.33
C ALA A 104 4.98 20.78 21.66
N PHE A 105 5.66 19.63 21.63
CA PHE A 105 6.21 19.02 22.82
C PHE A 105 7.14 19.97 23.60
N ASP A 106 7.98 20.71 22.88
CA ASP A 106 8.92 21.65 23.52
C ASP A 106 8.21 22.82 24.22
N SER A 107 7.00 23.20 23.77
CA SER A 107 6.19 24.29 24.35
C SER A 107 5.34 23.85 25.55
N LEU A 108 5.27 22.56 25.86
CA LEU A 108 4.61 22.04 27.04
C LEU A 108 5.34 22.53 28.32
N ASP A 109 4.60 22.81 29.37
CA ASP A 109 5.19 23.07 30.68
C ASP A 109 5.80 21.79 31.30
N SER A 110 6.55 21.95 32.41
CA SER A 110 7.24 20.84 33.04
C SER A 110 6.31 19.75 33.56
N GLN A 111 5.11 20.09 34.01
CA GLN A 111 4.13 19.12 34.49
C GLN A 111 3.53 18.34 33.32
N GLN A 112 3.13 19.03 32.28
CA GLN A 112 2.58 18.42 31.05
C GLN A 112 3.60 17.48 30.39
N LYS A 113 4.88 17.87 30.31
CA LYS A 113 5.96 17.01 29.82
C LYS A 113 6.11 15.74 30.67
N ASN A 114 6.11 15.93 31.99
CA ASN A 114 6.25 14.82 32.94
C ASN A 114 5.07 13.84 32.80
N ASP A 115 3.83 14.35 32.72
CA ASP A 115 2.63 13.53 32.59
C ASP A 115 2.63 12.79 31.24
N PHE A 116 3.04 13.44 30.15
CA PHE A 116 3.15 12.82 28.84
C PHE A 116 4.19 11.68 28.84
N VAL A 117 5.40 11.92 29.34
CA VAL A 117 6.46 10.88 29.29
C VAL A 117 6.21 9.72 30.27
N LYS A 118 5.44 9.96 31.33
CA LYS A 118 5.01 8.93 32.29
C LYS A 118 3.74 8.19 31.91
N TYR A 119 3.07 8.61 30.82
CA TYR A 119 1.90 7.89 30.35
C TYR A 119 2.27 6.43 30.04
N GLN A 120 1.46 5.49 30.56
CA GLN A 120 1.72 4.04 30.44
C GLN A 120 1.03 3.48 29.21
N LEU A 121 1.78 2.73 28.41
CA LEU A 121 1.28 2.00 27.27
C LEU A 121 1.03 0.54 27.65
N VAL A 122 -0.05 -0.07 27.14
CA VAL A 122 -0.23 -1.51 27.26
C VAL A 122 0.51 -2.19 26.13
N VAL A 123 1.54 -2.98 26.47
CA VAL A 123 2.33 -3.73 25.49
C VAL A 123 2.12 -5.23 25.70
N ARG A 124 1.72 -5.94 24.64
CA ARG A 124 1.67 -7.40 24.58
C ARG A 124 2.88 -7.95 23.87
N ASP A 125 3.73 -8.63 24.62
CA ASP A 125 4.89 -9.32 24.08
C ASP A 125 4.50 -10.79 23.77
N LEU A 126 4.62 -11.15 22.50
CA LEU A 126 4.27 -12.49 22.00
C LEU A 126 5.43 -13.48 22.14
N GLY A 127 6.59 -13.00 22.62
CA GLY A 127 7.80 -13.80 22.75
C GLY A 127 8.42 -14.18 21.40
N GLN A 128 9.12 -15.31 21.40
CA GLN A 128 9.75 -15.83 20.19
C GLN A 128 8.73 -16.57 19.33
N ILE A 129 8.45 -16.04 18.16
CA ILE A 129 7.56 -16.62 17.15
C ILE A 129 8.23 -16.55 15.78
N ASP A 130 7.89 -17.50 14.90
CA ASP A 130 8.41 -17.48 13.53
C ASP A 130 7.71 -16.42 12.67
N ASP A 131 8.31 -16.13 11.52
CA ASP A 131 7.80 -15.12 10.58
C ASP A 131 6.40 -15.43 10.07
N ALA A 132 6.08 -16.70 9.82
CA ALA A 132 4.77 -17.11 9.34
C ALA A 132 3.69 -16.84 10.40
N THR A 133 3.98 -17.17 11.66
CA THR A 133 3.10 -16.89 12.81
C THR A 133 2.97 -15.39 13.04
N THR A 134 4.05 -14.63 12.93
CA THR A 134 4.06 -13.16 13.04
C THR A 134 3.12 -12.53 12.03
N ARG A 135 3.19 -12.95 10.76
CA ARG A 135 2.33 -12.47 9.67
C ARG A 135 0.87 -12.83 9.90
N GLU A 136 0.58 -14.07 10.35
CA GLU A 136 -0.79 -14.50 10.63
C GLU A 136 -1.40 -13.71 11.80
N ILE A 137 -0.64 -13.43 12.86
CA ILE A 137 -1.10 -12.60 13.98
C ILE A 137 -1.38 -11.17 13.51
N PHE A 138 -0.46 -10.57 12.73
CA PHE A 138 -0.65 -9.26 12.14
C PHE A 138 -1.96 -9.21 11.34
N ARG A 139 -2.19 -10.20 10.48
CA ARG A 139 -3.43 -10.34 9.71
C ARG A 139 -4.66 -10.39 10.63
N ARG A 140 -4.65 -11.21 11.67
CA ARG A 140 -5.80 -11.39 12.59
C ARG A 140 -6.09 -10.14 13.42
N ILE A 141 -5.07 -9.48 13.96
CA ILE A 141 -5.23 -8.25 14.73
C ILE A 141 -5.90 -7.17 13.85
N ASN A 142 -5.49 -7.08 12.59
CA ASN A 142 -6.01 -6.08 11.66
C ASN A 142 -7.43 -6.42 11.16
N LEU A 143 -7.78 -7.69 11.00
CA LEU A 143 -9.15 -8.11 10.66
C LEU A 143 -10.19 -7.70 11.72
N THR A 144 -9.79 -7.55 12.97
CA THR A 144 -10.70 -7.18 14.06
C THR A 144 -10.80 -5.70 14.32
N LYS A 145 -9.84 -4.88 13.85
CA LYS A 145 -9.75 -3.45 14.20
C LYS A 145 -10.18 -2.49 13.09
N PHE A 146 -9.89 -2.78 11.83
CA PHE A 146 -10.30 -1.97 10.66
C PHE A 146 -10.24 -2.83 9.40
N LYS A 147 -11.05 -2.53 8.37
CA LYS A 147 -10.84 -3.07 7.03
C LYS A 147 -9.46 -2.63 6.54
N LEU A 148 -8.48 -3.52 6.64
CA LEU A 148 -7.31 -3.42 5.76
C LEU A 148 -7.81 -3.64 4.33
N ASP A 149 -7.33 -2.84 3.41
CA ASP A 149 -7.49 -3.17 1.99
C ASP A 149 -6.82 -4.54 1.76
N ASP A 150 -7.42 -5.38 0.93
CA ASP A 150 -6.95 -6.75 0.67
C ASP A 150 -5.45 -6.81 0.36
N ILE A 151 -4.90 -5.76 -0.25
CA ILE A 151 -3.48 -5.67 -0.58
C ILE A 151 -2.56 -5.55 0.64
N GLU A 152 -2.99 -4.87 1.70
CA GLU A 152 -2.19 -4.75 2.92
C GLU A 152 -2.06 -6.12 3.60
N ILE A 153 -3.13 -6.93 3.53
CA ILE A 153 -3.15 -8.31 4.02
C ILE A 153 -2.23 -9.17 3.16
N HIS A 154 -2.33 -9.07 1.82
CA HIS A 154 -1.50 -9.84 0.90
C HIS A 154 -0.01 -9.55 1.07
N ASN A 155 0.37 -8.27 1.20
CA ASN A 155 1.77 -7.90 1.40
C ASN A 155 2.33 -8.36 2.76
N ALA A 156 1.48 -8.52 3.78
CA ALA A 156 1.89 -9.02 5.09
C ALA A 156 1.96 -10.56 5.16
N VAL A 157 1.10 -11.25 4.38
CA VAL A 157 1.00 -12.71 4.38
C VAL A 157 1.98 -13.34 3.38
N TYR A 158 2.14 -12.72 2.21
CA TYR A 158 2.98 -13.23 1.11
C TYR A 158 4.19 -12.33 0.89
N ASP A 159 5.38 -12.84 1.08
CA ASP A 159 6.66 -12.19 0.75
C ASP A 159 7.36 -12.93 -0.40
N GLY A 160 6.55 -13.49 -1.29
CA GLY A 160 7.01 -14.36 -2.35
C GLY A 160 7.46 -13.61 -3.61
N HIS A 161 7.87 -14.42 -4.59
CA HIS A 161 8.47 -13.96 -5.84
C HIS A 161 7.54 -13.07 -6.67
N PHE A 162 6.22 -13.26 -6.60
CA PHE A 162 5.26 -12.43 -7.35
C PHE A 162 5.13 -11.02 -6.78
N ILE A 163 5.01 -10.90 -5.44
CA ILE A 163 4.99 -9.60 -4.76
C ILE A 163 6.35 -8.90 -4.89
N SER A 164 7.44 -9.64 -4.76
CA SER A 164 8.79 -9.09 -4.99
C SER A 164 8.92 -8.53 -6.41
N ALA A 165 8.38 -9.20 -7.45
CA ALA A 165 8.37 -8.67 -8.80
C ALA A 165 7.60 -7.35 -8.93
N ALA A 166 6.44 -7.25 -8.27
CA ALA A 166 5.65 -6.02 -8.27
C ALA A 166 6.39 -4.86 -7.56
N LYS A 167 7.06 -5.14 -6.45
CA LYS A 167 7.92 -4.15 -5.75
C LYS A 167 9.11 -3.73 -6.62
N ASP A 168 9.74 -4.67 -7.33
CA ASP A 168 10.83 -4.39 -8.26
C ASP A 168 10.37 -3.47 -9.40
N ILE A 169 9.15 -3.66 -9.92
CA ILE A 169 8.55 -2.77 -10.93
C ILE A 169 8.38 -1.35 -10.34
N LEU A 170 7.82 -1.22 -9.14
CA LEU A 170 7.59 0.07 -8.48
C LEU A 170 8.87 0.86 -8.17
N ASN A 171 10.03 0.20 -8.11
CA ASN A 171 11.31 0.89 -8.02
C ASN A 171 11.70 1.64 -9.31
N HIS A 172 11.03 1.34 -10.43
CA HIS A 172 11.35 1.89 -11.75
C HIS A 172 10.21 2.72 -12.38
N VAL A 173 8.98 2.61 -11.85
CA VAL A 173 7.81 3.31 -12.37
C VAL A 173 7.11 4.10 -11.27
N SER A 174 6.52 5.25 -11.62
CA SER A 174 5.75 6.07 -10.70
C SER A 174 4.36 6.35 -11.27
N PHE A 175 3.33 6.14 -10.45
CA PHE A 175 1.95 6.53 -10.82
C PHE A 175 1.69 8.03 -10.63
N GLU A 176 2.52 8.71 -9.86
CA GLU A 176 2.44 10.16 -9.66
C GLU A 176 2.66 10.92 -10.98
N ASP A 177 3.55 10.41 -11.84
CA ASP A 177 3.86 10.99 -13.16
C ASP A 177 2.61 11.10 -14.06
N TYR A 178 1.57 10.30 -13.80
CA TYR A 178 0.36 10.21 -14.64
C TYR A 178 -0.91 10.70 -13.93
N GLY A 179 -0.86 11.03 -12.64
CA GLY A 179 -2.03 11.40 -11.86
C GLY A 179 -3.10 10.30 -11.72
N VAL A 180 -2.73 9.04 -11.96
CA VAL A 180 -3.64 7.88 -11.94
C VAL A 180 -4.10 7.53 -10.52
N LEU A 181 -3.21 7.71 -9.55
CA LEU A 181 -3.46 7.46 -8.13
C LEU A 181 -3.32 8.75 -7.34
N LYS A 182 -4.23 8.98 -6.40
CA LYS A 182 -4.15 10.11 -5.48
C LYS A 182 -3.12 9.81 -4.39
N GLU A 183 -2.50 10.84 -3.81
CA GLU A 183 -1.53 10.71 -2.71
C GLU A 183 -2.08 9.88 -1.54
N SER A 184 -3.35 10.09 -1.17
CA SER A 184 -4.04 9.31 -0.12
C SER A 184 -4.21 7.82 -0.45
N GLU A 185 -4.14 7.44 -1.72
CA GLU A 185 -4.22 6.04 -2.18
C GLU A 185 -2.83 5.39 -2.21
N LEU A 186 -1.79 6.15 -2.57
CA LEU A 186 -0.40 5.70 -2.52
C LEU A 186 0.02 5.32 -1.10
N THR A 187 -0.46 6.05 -0.10
CA THR A 187 -0.22 5.72 1.31
C THR A 187 -0.82 4.37 1.74
N ARG A 188 -1.78 3.83 0.98
CA ARG A 188 -2.45 2.54 1.20
C ARG A 188 -1.97 1.42 0.27
N MET A 189 -0.78 1.55 -0.29
CA MET A 189 -0.21 0.58 -1.23
C MET A 189 -1.08 0.34 -2.49
N ALA A 190 -1.87 1.33 -2.90
CA ALA A 190 -2.70 1.22 -4.10
C ALA A 190 -1.86 1.07 -5.38
N ASP A 191 -0.64 1.58 -5.38
CA ASP A 191 0.37 1.38 -6.41
C ASP A 191 0.78 -0.09 -6.54
N LEU A 192 1.12 -0.74 -5.42
CA LEU A 192 1.43 -2.17 -5.39
C LEU A 192 0.24 -3.00 -5.87
N TYR A 193 -0.96 -2.67 -5.38
CA TYR A 193 -2.18 -3.35 -5.80
C TYR A 193 -2.42 -3.21 -7.31
N PHE A 194 -2.20 -2.02 -7.87
CA PHE A 194 -2.42 -1.77 -9.28
C PHE A 194 -1.42 -2.56 -10.16
N ILE A 195 -0.16 -2.65 -9.75
CA ILE A 195 0.84 -3.49 -10.43
C ILE A 195 0.45 -4.97 -10.33
N LEU A 196 0.03 -5.45 -9.15
CA LEU A 196 -0.43 -6.85 -9.00
C LEU A 196 -1.65 -7.14 -9.88
N LEU A 197 -2.58 -6.19 -10.03
CA LEU A 197 -3.74 -6.32 -10.91
C LEU A 197 -3.31 -6.45 -12.38
N ILE A 198 -2.36 -5.63 -12.85
CA ILE A 198 -1.79 -5.72 -14.20
C ILE A 198 -1.11 -7.08 -14.39
N MET A 199 -0.20 -7.45 -13.49
CA MET A 199 0.55 -8.71 -13.56
C MET A 199 -0.38 -9.92 -13.58
N THR A 200 -1.39 -9.94 -12.69
CA THR A 200 -2.38 -11.04 -12.63
C THR A 200 -3.20 -11.12 -13.92
N THR A 201 -3.57 -9.96 -14.49
CA THR A 201 -4.32 -9.94 -15.78
C THR A 201 -3.48 -10.54 -16.91
N LEU A 202 -2.20 -10.24 -16.95
CA LEU A 202 -1.27 -10.79 -17.95
C LEU A 202 -1.01 -12.29 -17.74
N GLU A 203 -0.79 -12.74 -16.51
CA GLU A 203 -0.58 -14.15 -16.18
C GLU A 203 -1.81 -15.03 -16.43
N ASN A 204 -3.03 -14.50 -16.22
CA ASN A 204 -4.28 -15.19 -16.53
C ASN A 204 -4.61 -15.17 -18.02
N GLY A 205 -3.85 -14.43 -18.85
CA GLY A 205 -4.12 -14.27 -20.27
C GLY A 205 -5.42 -13.52 -20.59
N GLY A 206 -6.02 -12.83 -19.61
CA GLY A 206 -7.27 -12.10 -19.82
C GLY A 206 -7.82 -11.43 -18.56
N TYR A 207 -8.82 -10.57 -18.77
CA TYR A 207 -9.49 -9.84 -17.72
C TYR A 207 -10.40 -10.71 -16.84
N PHE A 208 -10.46 -10.38 -15.57
CA PHE A 208 -11.28 -11.04 -14.55
C PHE A 208 -12.11 -10.03 -13.75
N ALA A 209 -13.04 -10.51 -12.95
CA ALA A 209 -13.96 -9.68 -12.17
C ALA A 209 -13.44 -9.45 -10.74
N GLN A 210 -13.63 -8.23 -10.22
CA GLN A 210 -13.54 -7.90 -8.79
C GLN A 210 -12.24 -8.33 -8.09
N ASP A 211 -11.14 -8.35 -8.81
CA ASP A 211 -9.80 -8.59 -8.24
C ASP A 211 -9.62 -9.94 -7.50
N ARG A 212 -10.60 -10.86 -7.62
CA ARG A 212 -10.62 -12.17 -6.94
C ARG A 212 -9.48 -13.10 -7.34
N GLU A 213 -8.90 -12.89 -8.52
CA GLU A 213 -7.83 -13.72 -9.05
C GLU A 213 -6.44 -13.31 -8.53
N ILE A 214 -6.32 -12.15 -7.87
CA ILE A 214 -5.01 -11.67 -7.39
C ILE A 214 -4.47 -12.63 -6.32
N GLU A 215 -5.26 -12.95 -5.29
CA GLU A 215 -4.81 -13.81 -4.20
C GLU A 215 -4.38 -15.21 -4.67
N PRO A 216 -5.18 -15.94 -5.48
CA PRO A 216 -4.76 -17.23 -6.02
C PRO A 216 -3.45 -17.17 -6.81
N ILE A 217 -3.22 -16.12 -7.59
CA ILE A 217 -2.00 -15.96 -8.39
C ILE A 217 -0.81 -15.60 -7.51
N VAL A 218 -0.99 -14.71 -6.52
CA VAL A 218 0.05 -14.39 -5.54
C VAL A 218 0.46 -15.65 -4.78
N ALA A 219 -0.51 -16.44 -4.31
CA ALA A 219 -0.24 -17.71 -3.63
C ALA A 219 0.47 -18.73 -4.53
N LYS A 220 0.03 -18.84 -5.80
CA LYS A 220 0.64 -19.74 -6.80
C LYS A 220 2.12 -19.47 -7.04
N TYR A 221 2.49 -18.19 -7.10
CA TYR A 221 3.84 -17.74 -7.39
C TYR A 221 4.60 -17.22 -6.16
N ASN A 222 4.21 -17.68 -4.97
CA ASN A 222 4.89 -17.31 -3.73
C ASN A 222 6.33 -17.83 -3.70
N ASP A 223 6.52 -19.13 -3.94
CA ASP A 223 7.82 -19.81 -3.79
C ASP A 223 8.69 -19.72 -5.04
N GLU A 224 8.09 -19.64 -6.21
CA GLU A 224 8.78 -19.53 -7.49
C GLU A 224 7.92 -18.78 -8.52
N TYR A 225 8.55 -17.85 -9.25
CA TYR A 225 7.92 -17.13 -10.35
C TYR A 225 8.79 -17.16 -11.61
N PRO A 226 8.63 -18.17 -12.49
CA PRO A 226 9.49 -18.36 -13.66
C PRO A 226 9.53 -17.15 -14.60
N ASN A 227 8.39 -16.46 -14.79
CA ASN A 227 8.27 -15.30 -15.67
C ASN A 227 8.74 -13.98 -15.05
N LYS A 228 9.28 -13.98 -13.81
CA LYS A 228 9.60 -12.75 -13.05
C LYS A 228 10.34 -11.70 -13.88
N LYS A 229 11.46 -12.08 -14.48
CA LYS A 229 12.32 -11.15 -15.25
C LYS A 229 11.63 -10.59 -16.48
N HIS A 230 10.87 -11.44 -17.18
CA HIS A 230 10.13 -11.05 -18.37
C HIS A 230 9.03 -10.06 -18.02
N MET A 231 8.22 -10.38 -17.01
CA MET A 231 7.12 -9.52 -16.52
C MET A 231 7.63 -8.14 -16.10
N ILE A 232 8.69 -8.08 -15.29
CA ILE A 232 9.29 -6.81 -14.85
C ILE A 232 9.72 -5.97 -16.08
N SER A 233 10.49 -6.55 -16.98
CA SER A 233 10.97 -5.85 -18.18
C SER A 233 9.84 -5.37 -19.08
N GLN A 234 8.81 -6.19 -19.27
CA GLN A 234 7.65 -5.90 -20.10
C GLN A 234 6.85 -4.70 -19.54
N ILE A 235 6.53 -4.70 -18.24
CA ILE A 235 5.75 -3.61 -17.63
C ILE A 235 6.55 -2.30 -17.60
N ILE A 236 7.84 -2.34 -17.23
CA ILE A 236 8.69 -1.15 -17.25
C ILE A 236 8.74 -0.54 -18.65
N LYS A 237 8.90 -1.39 -19.70
CA LYS A 237 8.90 -0.92 -21.09
C LYS A 237 7.55 -0.28 -21.47
N VAL A 238 6.42 -0.86 -21.05
CA VAL A 238 5.09 -0.28 -21.32
C VAL A 238 4.93 1.09 -20.66
N PHE A 239 5.35 1.24 -19.40
CA PHE A 239 5.32 2.55 -18.73
C PHE A 239 6.18 3.58 -19.44
N ALA A 240 7.37 3.19 -19.92
CA ALA A 240 8.21 4.08 -20.72
C ALA A 240 7.50 4.51 -22.02
N ILE A 241 6.86 3.56 -22.74
CA ILE A 241 6.09 3.87 -23.94
C ILE A 241 4.95 4.85 -23.63
N ILE A 242 4.16 4.61 -22.58
CA ILE A 242 3.07 5.51 -22.18
C ILE A 242 3.60 6.91 -21.88
N LYS A 243 4.75 7.01 -21.24
CA LYS A 243 5.42 8.29 -20.96
C LYS A 243 5.84 9.00 -22.24
N ASP A 244 6.44 8.27 -23.18
CA ASP A 244 6.92 8.81 -24.46
C ASP A 244 5.77 9.26 -25.41
N LEU A 245 4.54 8.75 -25.17
CA LEU A 245 3.36 9.21 -25.91
C LEU A 245 3.00 10.67 -25.63
N ASP A 246 3.46 11.24 -24.53
CA ASP A 246 3.22 12.64 -24.15
C ASP A 246 1.73 13.05 -24.32
N LEU A 247 0.83 12.25 -23.75
CA LEU A 247 -0.61 12.51 -23.79
C LEU A 247 -0.95 13.70 -22.89
N PRO A 248 -2.03 14.47 -23.19
CA PRO A 248 -2.48 15.55 -22.33
C PRO A 248 -2.72 15.08 -20.89
N ALA A 249 -2.37 15.92 -19.90
CA ALA A 249 -2.48 15.56 -18.48
C ALA A 249 -3.92 15.25 -18.04
N ASP A 250 -4.93 15.79 -18.74
CA ASP A 250 -6.36 15.54 -18.53
C ASP A 250 -6.93 14.41 -19.39
N SER A 251 -6.09 13.70 -20.15
CA SER A 251 -6.52 12.60 -21.01
C SER A 251 -7.30 11.53 -20.22
N MET A 252 -8.33 11.01 -20.88
CA MET A 252 -9.10 9.89 -20.30
C MET A 252 -8.25 8.66 -20.01
N TRP A 253 -7.10 8.50 -20.66
CA TRP A 253 -6.21 7.36 -20.51
C TRP A 253 -5.55 7.32 -19.12
N PHE A 254 -5.47 8.45 -18.42
CA PHE A 254 -4.97 8.52 -17.03
C PHE A 254 -6.03 8.25 -15.96
N ARG A 255 -7.26 7.88 -16.34
CA ARG A 255 -8.22 7.30 -15.40
C ARG A 255 -7.83 5.86 -15.08
N LYS A 256 -7.94 5.45 -13.81
CA LYS A 256 -7.55 4.09 -13.35
C LYS A 256 -8.02 2.97 -14.25
N SER A 257 -9.31 2.98 -14.64
CA SER A 257 -9.89 1.94 -15.49
C SER A 257 -9.26 1.87 -16.87
N ASN A 258 -8.98 3.02 -17.47
CA ASN A 258 -8.37 3.13 -18.79
C ASN A 258 -6.86 2.92 -18.72
N PHE A 259 -6.21 3.36 -17.64
CA PHE A 259 -4.78 3.13 -17.43
C PHE A 259 -4.48 1.63 -17.27
N LEU A 260 -5.36 0.88 -16.61
CA LEU A 260 -5.29 -0.58 -16.61
C LEU A 260 -5.40 -1.14 -18.04
N THR A 261 -6.38 -0.66 -18.80
CA THR A 261 -6.61 -1.13 -20.19
C THR A 261 -5.41 -0.85 -21.07
N ILE A 262 -4.95 0.41 -21.15
CA ILE A 262 -3.80 0.75 -22.00
C ILE A 262 -2.54 -0.02 -21.61
N THR A 263 -2.27 -0.17 -20.31
CA THR A 263 -1.09 -0.90 -19.84
C THR A 263 -1.15 -2.37 -20.20
N VAL A 264 -2.30 -3.02 -20.01
CA VAL A 264 -2.47 -4.46 -20.33
C VAL A 264 -2.41 -4.69 -21.84
N GLU A 265 -3.12 -3.89 -22.64
CA GLU A 265 -3.16 -4.11 -24.10
C GLU A 265 -1.82 -3.78 -24.76
N LEU A 266 -1.11 -2.74 -24.33
CA LEU A 266 0.25 -2.49 -24.79
C LEU A 266 1.23 -3.61 -24.38
N ALA A 267 1.06 -4.17 -23.18
CA ALA A 267 1.90 -5.30 -22.76
C ALA A 267 1.66 -6.53 -23.64
N LYS A 268 0.41 -6.90 -23.91
CA LYS A 268 0.06 -8.02 -24.79
C LYS A 268 0.62 -7.84 -26.20
N ASN A 269 0.61 -6.61 -26.71
CA ASN A 269 0.98 -6.25 -28.08
C ASN A 269 2.32 -5.53 -28.20
N ILE A 270 3.24 -5.71 -27.23
CA ILE A 270 4.45 -4.90 -27.10
C ILE A 270 5.37 -4.91 -28.34
N ASN A 271 5.28 -5.94 -29.16
CA ASN A 271 6.07 -6.07 -30.41
C ASN A 271 5.30 -5.58 -31.66
N LYS A 272 4.07 -5.09 -31.50
CA LYS A 272 3.20 -4.67 -32.60
C LYS A 272 2.67 -3.26 -32.43
N ILE A 273 3.31 -2.44 -31.61
CA ILE A 273 2.89 -1.08 -31.31
C ILE A 273 3.05 -0.22 -32.57
N PRO A 274 1.98 0.42 -33.08
CA PRO A 274 2.05 1.24 -34.27
C PRO A 274 2.77 2.56 -33.98
N ASN A 275 3.44 3.11 -35.01
CA ASN A 275 4.15 4.37 -34.87
C ASN A 275 3.22 5.57 -34.64
N ASP A 276 1.95 5.46 -35.07
CA ASP A 276 0.90 6.47 -34.93
C ASP A 276 -0.01 6.23 -33.71
N LEU A 277 0.49 5.48 -32.70
CA LEU A 277 -0.29 5.14 -31.50
C LEU A 277 -0.84 6.37 -30.79
N ARG A 278 -0.04 7.45 -30.65
CA ARG A 278 -0.46 8.69 -30.01
C ARG A 278 -1.69 9.28 -30.69
N GLU A 279 -1.64 9.42 -32.01
CA GLU A 279 -2.72 9.97 -32.81
C GLU A 279 -3.98 9.10 -32.73
N ARG A 280 -3.83 7.79 -32.75
CA ARG A 280 -4.94 6.85 -32.57
C ARG A 280 -5.61 7.00 -31.21
N LEU A 281 -4.83 7.09 -30.13
CA LEU A 281 -5.36 7.25 -28.78
C LEU A 281 -6.12 8.57 -28.62
N ILE A 282 -5.59 9.67 -29.14
CA ILE A 282 -6.26 10.98 -29.12
C ILE A 282 -7.56 10.94 -29.96
N LYS A 283 -7.51 10.34 -31.14
CA LYS A 283 -8.69 10.19 -32.01
C LYS A 283 -9.77 9.35 -31.32
N PHE A 284 -9.38 8.23 -30.72
CA PHE A 284 -10.30 7.37 -29.98
C PHE A 284 -10.95 8.12 -28.80
N GLU A 285 -10.14 8.84 -28.02
CA GLU A 285 -10.62 9.68 -26.91
C GLU A 285 -11.64 10.71 -27.39
N ASN A 286 -11.37 11.41 -28.47
CA ASN A 286 -12.30 12.38 -29.07
C ASN A 286 -13.62 11.71 -29.46
N ASN A 287 -13.57 10.56 -30.13
CA ASN A 287 -14.76 9.80 -30.50
C ASN A 287 -15.59 9.38 -29.28
N VAL A 288 -14.93 8.92 -28.21
CA VAL A 288 -15.61 8.55 -26.95
C VAL A 288 -16.29 9.77 -26.32
N MET A 289 -15.60 10.93 -26.28
CA MET A 289 -16.14 12.13 -25.65
C MET A 289 -17.27 12.78 -26.47
N GLU A 290 -17.19 12.77 -27.80
CA GLU A 290 -18.23 13.27 -28.68
C GLU A 290 -19.50 12.41 -28.63
N ASN A 291 -19.36 11.10 -28.43
CA ASN A 291 -20.47 10.15 -28.41
C ASN A 291 -20.96 9.78 -26.99
N LYS A 292 -20.55 10.49 -25.95
CA LYS A 292 -20.88 10.17 -24.54
C LYS A 292 -22.37 10.15 -24.20
N LEU A 293 -23.22 10.75 -25.03
CA LEU A 293 -24.68 10.76 -24.86
C LEU A 293 -25.41 9.96 -25.97
N ASN A 294 -24.71 9.42 -26.95
CA ASN A 294 -25.28 8.68 -28.06
C ASN A 294 -25.30 7.18 -27.75
N THR A 295 -26.41 6.69 -27.19
CA THR A 295 -26.58 5.30 -26.76
C THR A 295 -26.43 4.25 -27.87
N GLU A 296 -26.59 4.65 -29.14
CA GLU A 296 -26.45 3.78 -30.33
C GLU A 296 -24.97 3.66 -30.75
N SER A 297 -24.12 4.53 -30.29
CA SER A 297 -22.68 4.51 -30.63
C SER A 297 -21.92 3.44 -29.84
N PRO A 298 -21.01 2.68 -30.46
CA PRO A 298 -20.13 1.76 -29.75
C PRO A 298 -19.27 2.50 -28.69
N TYR A 299 -18.92 3.75 -28.92
CA TYR A 299 -18.16 4.59 -27.99
C TYR A 299 -18.91 4.95 -26.72
N TYR A 300 -20.27 4.99 -26.75
CA TYR A 300 -21.09 5.19 -25.56
C TYR A 300 -20.86 4.08 -24.52
N LYS A 301 -20.78 2.84 -24.97
CA LYS A 301 -20.55 1.69 -24.09
C LYS A 301 -19.18 1.79 -23.43
N TYR A 302 -18.13 2.21 -24.16
CA TYR A 302 -16.81 2.49 -23.59
C TYR A 302 -16.89 3.58 -22.54
N TYR A 303 -17.51 4.72 -22.89
CA TYR A 303 -17.70 5.83 -21.97
C TYR A 303 -18.41 5.41 -20.68
N SER A 304 -19.53 4.67 -20.80
CA SER A 304 -20.25 4.15 -19.63
C SER A 304 -19.35 3.30 -18.73
N TYR A 305 -18.54 2.41 -19.30
CA TYR A 305 -17.65 1.54 -18.56
C TYR A 305 -16.40 2.21 -17.98
N MET A 306 -16.15 3.47 -18.32
CA MET A 306 -15.14 4.28 -17.61
C MET A 306 -15.58 4.68 -16.19
N PHE A 307 -16.89 4.72 -15.93
CA PHE A 307 -17.49 5.23 -14.69
C PHE A 307 -18.33 4.20 -13.93
N GLN A 308 -19.00 3.30 -14.65
CA GLN A 308 -19.93 2.33 -14.08
C GLN A 308 -19.43 0.91 -14.26
N GLY A 309 -19.48 0.12 -13.17
CA GLY A 309 -19.08 -1.28 -13.20
C GLY A 309 -17.64 -1.52 -13.63
N THR A 310 -16.76 -0.55 -13.41
CA THR A 310 -15.35 -0.54 -13.89
C THR A 310 -14.55 -1.78 -13.53
N HIS A 311 -14.92 -2.46 -12.44
CA HIS A 311 -14.29 -3.68 -11.95
C HIS A 311 -14.94 -4.97 -12.46
N SER A 312 -16.04 -4.87 -13.24
CA SER A 312 -16.66 -6.06 -13.84
C SER A 312 -15.79 -6.61 -14.97
N ARG A 313 -15.81 -7.95 -15.13
CA ARG A 313 -15.09 -8.59 -16.22
C ARG A 313 -15.57 -8.07 -17.60
N SER A 314 -16.88 -7.89 -17.78
CA SER A 314 -17.42 -7.40 -19.05
C SER A 314 -16.94 -5.99 -19.40
N ALA A 315 -16.90 -5.08 -18.41
CA ALA A 315 -16.39 -3.72 -18.64
C ALA A 315 -14.89 -3.73 -19.00
N ARG A 316 -14.08 -4.54 -18.31
CA ARG A 316 -12.65 -4.67 -18.61
C ARG A 316 -12.42 -5.27 -20.00
N VAL A 317 -13.15 -6.32 -20.36
CA VAL A 317 -13.08 -6.97 -21.68
C VAL A 317 -13.49 -5.99 -22.79
N THR A 318 -14.65 -5.34 -22.67
CA THR A 318 -15.11 -4.38 -23.67
C THR A 318 -14.12 -3.24 -23.89
N ARG A 319 -13.49 -2.72 -22.81
CA ARG A 319 -12.46 -1.67 -22.99
C ARG A 319 -11.21 -2.20 -23.70
N GLY A 320 -10.81 -3.44 -23.43
CA GLY A 320 -9.69 -4.09 -24.12
C GLY A 320 -9.97 -4.32 -25.59
N GLU A 321 -11.12 -4.91 -25.92
CA GLU A 321 -11.54 -5.17 -27.31
C GLU A 321 -11.59 -3.88 -28.14
N GLN A 322 -12.19 -2.81 -27.62
CA GLN A 322 -12.28 -1.53 -28.33
C GLN A 322 -10.94 -0.78 -28.41
N PHE A 323 -9.97 -1.12 -27.57
CA PHE A 323 -8.61 -0.60 -27.68
C PHE A 323 -7.85 -1.25 -28.84
N GLU A 324 -8.11 -2.53 -29.14
CA GLU A 324 -7.46 -3.28 -30.22
C GLU A 324 -7.97 -2.91 -31.62
N GLU A 325 -9.19 -2.33 -31.75
CA GLU A 325 -9.79 -1.82 -33.01
C GLU A 325 -9.15 -0.48 -33.44
#